data_d46b646f2b3fc41127021e734869b789
#
_entry.id   d46b646f2b3fc41127021e734869b789
#
_cell.length_a   1.000
_cell.length_b   1.000
_cell.length_c   1.000
_cell.angle_alpha   90.00
_cell.angle_beta   90.00
_cell.angle_gamma   90.00
#
_symmetry.space_group_name_H-M   'P 1'
#
loop_
_entity.id
_entity.type
_entity.pdbx_description
1 polymer ?
#
loop_
_entity_poly.entity_id
_entity_poly.type
_entity_poly.pdbx_seq_one_letter_code
_entity_poly.pdbx_strand_id
1 'polypeptide(L)'
;MGVNRSGYYKWKKRKNSPSKRTVQIEKDIELIKEIHKHHPSHGYRWIRAYALRHYGVIWSNNHMHNCCKYAGIISIGKHYKYQRPGQEREKFKNLINCTWRKLSRPLEVVVSDMTSFYAKGKYYELTFYFDAFTKKILSYKLSNRRGDTNPYFDGLKDVIKLIKKEGTQEPTILHTDQGSVYTSISYNELIKNYNIKRSMSRAGTPTDNPINESLNGWIKEELFLDFNLGKSYNVQETIEKYVQYYNNDRPAYSLKYKTPAQFISELGF
;
A
#
# COMPACT_ATOMS: atom_id res chain seq x y z
N MET A 1 -42.75 -11.35 -9.45
CA MET A 1 -41.71 -12.39 -9.27
C MET A 1 -42.14 -13.63 -10.06
N GLY A 2 -41.43 -14.01 -11.12
CA GLY A 2 -41.72 -15.19 -11.93
C GLY A 2 -41.19 -16.48 -11.31
N VAL A 3 -41.86 -16.99 -10.31
CA VAL A 3 -41.50 -18.29 -9.73
C VAL A 3 -42.13 -19.40 -10.55
N ASN A 4 -41.29 -20.32 -11.06
CA ASN A 4 -41.76 -21.47 -11.82
C ASN A 4 -42.65 -22.37 -10.95
N ARG A 5 -43.88 -22.68 -11.41
CA ARG A 5 -44.90 -23.47 -10.71
C ARG A 5 -44.34 -24.82 -10.22
N SER A 6 -43.60 -25.53 -11.03
CA SER A 6 -42.99 -26.82 -10.67
C SER A 6 -41.94 -26.68 -9.58
N GLY A 7 -41.17 -25.59 -9.59
CA GLY A 7 -40.19 -25.24 -8.54
C GLY A 7 -40.86 -24.99 -7.19
N TYR A 8 -41.99 -24.26 -7.17
CA TYR A 8 -42.77 -24.01 -5.97
C TYR A 8 -43.32 -25.31 -5.34
N TYR A 9 -43.91 -26.20 -6.11
CA TYR A 9 -44.42 -27.46 -5.56
C TYR A 9 -43.30 -28.40 -5.08
N LYS A 10 -42.18 -28.46 -5.77
CA LYS A 10 -40.99 -29.18 -5.29
C LYS A 10 -40.45 -28.61 -3.97
N TRP A 11 -40.42 -27.29 -3.85
CA TRP A 11 -40.02 -26.61 -2.60
C TRP A 11 -41.02 -26.91 -1.48
N LYS A 12 -42.33 -26.78 -1.72
CA LYS A 12 -43.39 -27.07 -0.76
C LYS A 12 -43.33 -28.52 -0.26
N LYS A 13 -43.12 -29.50 -1.16
CA LYS A 13 -42.94 -30.91 -0.78
C LYS A 13 -41.70 -31.12 0.13
N ARG A 14 -40.58 -30.48 -0.22
CA ARG A 14 -39.34 -30.56 0.61
C ARG A 14 -39.51 -29.91 1.97
N LYS A 15 -40.30 -28.85 2.09
CA LYS A 15 -40.57 -28.18 3.36
C LYS A 15 -41.36 -29.11 4.28
N ASN A 16 -42.30 -29.86 3.78
CA ASN A 16 -43.16 -30.78 4.56
C ASN A 16 -42.50 -32.15 4.83
N SER A 17 -41.44 -32.50 4.04
CA SER A 17 -40.71 -33.78 4.19
C SER A 17 -39.23 -33.52 3.87
N PRO A 18 -38.50 -32.98 4.83
CA PRO A 18 -37.09 -32.65 4.64
C PRO A 18 -36.24 -33.89 4.42
N SER A 19 -35.21 -33.76 3.58
CA SER A 19 -34.29 -34.88 3.32
C SER A 19 -33.44 -35.17 4.56
N LYS A 20 -32.92 -36.38 4.67
CA LYS A 20 -31.99 -36.78 5.75
C LYS A 20 -30.82 -35.77 5.90
N ARG A 21 -30.33 -35.26 4.75
CA ARG A 21 -29.26 -34.27 4.73
C ARG A 21 -29.73 -32.93 5.31
N THR A 22 -30.94 -32.48 5.03
CA THR A 22 -31.51 -31.23 5.57
C THR A 22 -31.67 -31.33 7.09
N VAL A 23 -32.20 -32.45 7.58
CA VAL A 23 -32.35 -32.69 9.04
C VAL A 23 -30.97 -32.71 9.73
N GLN A 24 -29.96 -33.28 9.10
CA GLN A 24 -28.61 -33.29 9.68
C GLN A 24 -28.01 -31.87 9.73
N ILE A 25 -28.17 -31.07 8.68
CA ILE A 25 -27.73 -29.66 8.65
C ILE A 25 -28.42 -28.85 9.75
N GLU A 26 -29.70 -29.04 9.98
CA GLU A 26 -30.44 -28.38 11.05
C GLU A 26 -29.89 -28.75 12.45
N LYS A 27 -29.61 -30.02 12.71
CA LYS A 27 -28.94 -30.49 13.93
C LYS A 27 -27.57 -29.88 14.12
N ASP A 28 -26.79 -29.85 13.02
CA ASP A 28 -25.46 -29.24 13.03
C ASP A 28 -25.54 -27.75 13.38
N ILE A 29 -26.52 -27.02 12.82
CA ILE A 29 -26.76 -25.60 13.10
C ILE A 29 -27.17 -25.38 14.57
N GLU A 30 -27.98 -26.24 15.15
CA GLU A 30 -28.37 -26.16 16.57
C GLU A 30 -27.12 -26.29 17.45
N LEU A 31 -26.31 -27.30 17.25
CA LEU A 31 -25.05 -27.48 18.00
C LEU A 31 -24.07 -26.29 17.78
N ILE A 32 -23.97 -25.78 16.57
CA ILE A 32 -23.15 -24.60 16.27
C ILE A 32 -23.65 -23.37 17.04
N LYS A 33 -24.96 -23.15 17.10
CA LYS A 33 -25.57 -22.05 17.85
C LYS A 33 -25.33 -22.19 19.35
N GLU A 34 -25.41 -23.39 19.87
CA GLU A 34 -25.14 -23.68 21.29
C GLU A 34 -23.67 -23.35 21.62
N ILE A 35 -22.73 -23.85 20.86
CA ILE A 35 -21.29 -23.54 21.02
C ILE A 35 -21.04 -22.03 20.94
N HIS A 36 -21.62 -21.37 19.94
CA HIS A 36 -21.43 -19.93 19.72
C HIS A 36 -22.04 -19.09 20.87
N LYS A 37 -23.14 -19.53 21.47
CA LYS A 37 -23.76 -18.87 22.65
C LYS A 37 -22.77 -18.78 23.80
N HIS A 38 -22.01 -19.84 24.04
CA HIS A 38 -21.01 -19.89 25.12
C HIS A 38 -19.65 -19.25 24.71
N HIS A 39 -19.38 -19.20 23.43
CA HIS A 39 -18.09 -18.71 22.87
C HIS A 39 -18.29 -17.72 21.72
N PRO A 40 -18.96 -16.58 21.94
CA PRO A 40 -19.37 -15.68 20.86
C PRO A 40 -18.22 -14.94 20.18
N SER A 41 -17.06 -14.88 20.81
CA SER A 41 -15.85 -14.24 20.24
C SER A 41 -15.20 -15.04 19.13
N HIS A 42 -15.60 -16.29 18.92
CA HIS A 42 -14.91 -17.21 18.01
C HIS A 42 -15.67 -17.41 16.69
N GLY A 43 -14.90 -17.54 15.58
CA GLY A 43 -15.43 -17.82 14.25
C GLY A 43 -15.51 -19.33 13.94
N TYR A 44 -16.07 -19.68 12.78
CA TYR A 44 -16.38 -21.04 12.34
C TYR A 44 -15.21 -22.04 12.43
N ARG A 45 -13.97 -21.61 12.21
CA ARG A 45 -12.80 -22.50 12.30
C ARG A 45 -12.53 -22.98 13.70
N TRP A 46 -12.67 -22.07 14.67
CA TRP A 46 -12.53 -22.39 16.09
C TRP A 46 -13.71 -23.26 16.57
N ILE A 47 -14.96 -22.92 16.21
CA ILE A 47 -16.16 -23.69 16.57
C ILE A 47 -16.02 -25.13 16.05
N ARG A 48 -15.50 -25.32 14.83
CA ARG A 48 -15.23 -26.64 14.27
C ARG A 48 -14.24 -27.44 15.12
N ALA A 49 -13.13 -26.82 15.51
CA ALA A 49 -12.11 -27.47 16.34
C ALA A 49 -12.66 -27.81 17.75
N TYR A 50 -13.47 -26.93 18.31
CA TYR A 50 -14.12 -27.16 19.58
C TYR A 50 -15.13 -28.31 19.51
N ALA A 51 -15.96 -28.35 18.48
CA ALA A 51 -16.93 -29.44 18.26
C ALA A 51 -16.24 -30.80 18.08
N LEU A 52 -15.15 -30.86 17.35
CA LEU A 52 -14.34 -32.07 17.22
C LEU A 52 -13.82 -32.53 18.59
N ARG A 53 -13.30 -31.63 19.40
CA ARG A 53 -12.67 -31.96 20.69
C ARG A 53 -13.69 -32.37 21.76
N HIS A 54 -14.84 -31.72 21.82
CA HIS A 54 -15.78 -31.89 22.92
C HIS A 54 -17.00 -32.75 22.58
N TYR A 55 -17.37 -32.83 21.30
CA TYR A 55 -18.52 -33.59 20.83
C TYR A 55 -18.17 -34.70 19.84
N GLY A 56 -16.89 -34.85 19.48
CA GLY A 56 -16.44 -35.86 18.52
C GLY A 56 -16.94 -35.65 17.08
N VAL A 57 -17.47 -34.48 16.76
CA VAL A 57 -18.10 -34.22 15.46
C VAL A 57 -17.07 -33.73 14.46
N ILE A 58 -16.98 -34.39 13.30
CA ILE A 58 -16.05 -34.05 12.21
C ILE A 58 -16.81 -33.29 11.14
N TRP A 59 -16.55 -31.97 11.00
CA TRP A 59 -17.09 -31.15 9.95
C TRP A 59 -15.99 -30.64 8.99
N SER A 60 -16.32 -30.50 7.72
CA SER A 60 -15.44 -29.79 6.78
C SER A 60 -15.51 -28.28 6.98
N ASN A 61 -14.45 -27.55 6.57
CA ASN A 61 -14.45 -26.09 6.65
C ASN A 61 -15.58 -25.47 5.85
N ASN A 62 -15.86 -25.99 4.65
CA ASN A 62 -16.96 -25.49 3.79
C ASN A 62 -18.32 -25.72 4.42
N HIS A 63 -18.54 -26.89 5.02
CA HIS A 63 -19.79 -27.18 5.73
C HIS A 63 -20.02 -26.20 6.87
N MET A 64 -19.02 -26.03 7.73
CA MET A 64 -19.07 -25.10 8.86
C MET A 64 -19.30 -23.64 8.43
N HIS A 65 -18.57 -23.18 7.42
CA HIS A 65 -18.75 -21.83 6.87
C HIS A 65 -20.18 -21.61 6.41
N ASN A 66 -20.74 -22.58 5.66
CA ASN A 66 -22.11 -22.51 5.14
C ASN A 66 -23.16 -22.56 6.25
N CYS A 67 -22.98 -23.43 7.26
CA CYS A 67 -23.89 -23.49 8.40
C CYS A 67 -23.87 -22.19 9.21
N CYS A 68 -22.70 -21.62 9.49
CA CYS A 68 -22.59 -20.33 10.16
C CYS A 68 -23.22 -19.19 9.36
N LYS A 69 -22.99 -19.14 8.05
CA LYS A 69 -23.60 -18.16 7.15
C LYS A 69 -25.12 -18.28 7.15
N TYR A 70 -25.64 -19.50 7.06
CA TYR A 70 -27.08 -19.76 7.06
C TYR A 70 -27.75 -19.39 8.39
N ALA A 71 -27.04 -19.63 9.50
CA ALA A 71 -27.49 -19.32 10.85
C ALA A 71 -27.27 -17.84 11.26
N GLY A 72 -26.61 -17.01 10.40
CA GLY A 72 -26.27 -15.63 10.73
C GLY A 72 -25.21 -15.50 11.84
N ILE A 73 -24.39 -16.54 12.04
CA ILE A 73 -23.38 -16.56 13.10
C ILE A 73 -22.12 -15.86 12.62
N ILE A 74 -21.76 -14.78 13.29
CA ILE A 74 -20.56 -13.98 13.06
C ILE A 74 -19.81 -13.84 14.40
N SER A 75 -18.47 -13.98 14.38
CA SER A 75 -17.66 -13.71 15.55
C SER A 75 -17.88 -12.28 16.06
N ILE A 76 -18.19 -12.13 17.34
CA ILE A 76 -18.39 -10.84 18.03
C ILE A 76 -17.05 -10.30 18.57
N GLY A 77 -15.94 -10.95 18.26
CA GLY A 77 -14.60 -10.50 18.66
C GLY A 77 -14.33 -9.08 18.16
N LYS A 78 -14.05 -8.16 19.08
CA LYS A 78 -13.60 -6.81 18.70
C LYS A 78 -12.23 -6.92 18.05
N HIS A 79 -12.17 -6.88 16.73
CA HIS A 79 -10.92 -6.68 16.01
C HIS A 79 -10.53 -5.22 16.17
N TYR A 80 -9.82 -4.91 17.26
CA TYR A 80 -9.15 -3.63 17.36
C TYR A 80 -8.07 -3.58 16.27
N LYS A 81 -8.34 -2.83 15.19
CA LYS A 81 -7.24 -2.33 14.38
C LYS A 81 -6.47 -1.41 15.30
N TYR A 82 -5.29 -1.85 15.73
CA TYR A 82 -4.40 -1.03 16.52
C TYR A 82 -4.12 0.25 15.72
N GLN A 83 -4.74 1.34 16.14
CA GLN A 83 -4.40 2.67 15.69
C GLN A 83 -3.56 3.27 16.83
N ARG A 84 -2.33 3.61 16.54
CA ARG A 84 -1.54 4.38 17.49
C ARG A 84 -2.27 5.69 17.75
N PRO A 85 -2.44 6.12 19.02
CA PRO A 85 -3.03 7.43 19.31
C PRO A 85 -2.30 8.53 18.52
N GLY A 86 -3.06 9.44 17.90
CA GLY A 86 -2.51 10.50 17.05
C GLY A 86 -2.21 10.14 15.60
N GLN A 87 -2.59 8.95 15.13
CA GLN A 87 -2.49 8.56 13.71
C GLN A 87 -3.88 8.58 13.03
N GLU A 88 -4.56 9.69 13.07
CA GLU A 88 -5.63 9.94 12.12
C GLU A 88 -5.01 9.99 10.71
N ARG A 89 -5.70 9.40 9.73
CA ARG A 89 -5.18 9.27 8.37
C ARG A 89 -5.87 10.27 7.46
N GLU A 90 -5.09 11.18 6.88
CA GLU A 90 -5.57 12.07 5.85
C GLU A 90 -5.36 11.42 4.47
N LYS A 91 -6.43 11.32 3.68
CA LYS A 91 -6.39 10.84 2.30
C LYS A 91 -6.69 11.97 1.34
N PHE A 92 -5.90 12.05 0.28
CA PHE A 92 -6.02 13.07 -0.75
C PHE A 92 -6.43 12.45 -2.08
N LYS A 93 -7.17 13.21 -2.90
CA LYS A 93 -7.56 12.79 -4.24
C LYS A 93 -6.33 12.73 -5.15
N ASN A 94 -6.36 11.86 -6.16
CA ASN A 94 -5.37 11.91 -7.23
C ASN A 94 -5.60 13.15 -8.09
N LEU A 95 -4.67 14.09 -8.07
CA LEU A 95 -4.72 15.33 -8.85
C LEU A 95 -4.08 15.18 -10.22
N ILE A 96 -3.28 14.10 -10.44
CA ILE A 96 -2.49 13.94 -11.66
C ILE A 96 -3.29 13.21 -12.73
N ASN A 97 -4.16 12.24 -12.34
CA ASN A 97 -5.06 11.51 -13.25
C ASN A 97 -4.37 11.06 -14.57
N CYS A 98 -3.19 10.45 -14.48
CA CYS A 98 -2.39 9.97 -15.62
C CYS A 98 -1.88 11.08 -16.59
N THR A 99 -1.88 12.33 -16.19
CA THR A 99 -1.39 13.46 -17.03
C THR A 99 0.13 13.67 -16.98
N TRP A 100 0.89 12.65 -16.63
CA TRP A 100 2.35 12.67 -16.48
C TRP A 100 3.15 13.20 -17.70
N ARG A 101 2.58 13.15 -18.90
CA ARG A 101 3.18 13.66 -20.12
C ARG A 101 2.99 15.15 -20.34
N LYS A 102 2.15 15.80 -19.54
CA LYS A 102 1.78 17.23 -19.68
C LYS A 102 2.57 18.14 -18.73
N LEU A 103 3.50 17.58 -17.96
CA LEU A 103 4.34 18.37 -17.07
C LEU A 103 5.22 19.32 -17.89
N SER A 104 5.38 20.55 -17.40
CA SER A 104 6.01 21.64 -18.15
C SER A 104 7.19 22.29 -17.43
N ARG A 105 7.35 22.09 -16.13
CA ARG A 105 8.41 22.72 -15.33
C ARG A 105 8.98 21.83 -14.24
N PRO A 106 10.21 22.09 -13.77
CA PRO A 106 10.77 21.50 -12.57
C PRO A 106 9.87 21.75 -11.36
N LEU A 107 9.87 20.81 -10.41
CA LEU A 107 9.09 20.87 -9.16
C LEU A 107 7.57 21.05 -9.34
N GLU A 108 7.04 20.86 -10.56
CA GLU A 108 5.58 20.86 -10.77
C GLU A 108 4.93 19.68 -10.05
N VAL A 109 5.51 18.50 -10.20
CA VAL A 109 5.12 17.29 -9.48
C VAL A 109 6.35 16.62 -8.89
N VAL A 110 6.35 16.47 -7.59
CA VAL A 110 7.33 15.67 -6.85
C VAL A 110 6.67 14.37 -6.44
N VAL A 111 7.29 13.24 -6.74
CA VAL A 111 6.85 11.91 -6.31
C VAL A 111 7.77 11.37 -5.23
N SER A 112 7.20 10.67 -4.26
CA SER A 112 7.97 10.03 -3.19
C SER A 112 7.49 8.61 -2.96
N ASP A 113 8.44 7.73 -2.72
CA ASP A 113 8.21 6.33 -2.37
C ASP A 113 9.34 5.77 -1.51
N MET A 114 9.07 4.68 -0.82
CA MET A 114 10.03 3.95 -0.01
C MET A 114 10.23 2.55 -0.55
N THR A 115 11.47 2.15 -0.65
CA THR A 115 11.85 0.80 -1.01
C THR A 115 12.72 0.17 0.06
N SER A 116 12.56 -1.12 0.30
CA SER A 116 13.39 -1.86 1.23
C SER A 116 14.26 -2.90 0.52
N PHE A 117 15.41 -3.20 1.10
CA PHE A 117 16.35 -4.18 0.59
C PHE A 117 17.26 -4.73 1.70
N TYR A 118 18.01 -5.77 1.36
CA TYR A 118 19.06 -6.32 2.20
C TYR A 118 20.42 -6.15 1.53
N ALA A 119 21.41 -5.69 2.30
CA ALA A 119 22.80 -5.66 1.88
C ALA A 119 23.65 -6.29 3.00
N LYS A 120 24.47 -7.30 2.65
CA LYS A 120 25.28 -8.09 3.61
C LYS A 120 24.48 -8.57 4.82
N GLY A 121 23.26 -9.06 4.60
CA GLY A 121 22.37 -9.57 5.64
C GLY A 121 21.71 -8.51 6.53
N LYS A 122 22.01 -7.22 6.34
CA LYS A 122 21.39 -6.12 7.08
C LYS A 122 20.22 -5.55 6.28
N TYR A 123 19.15 -5.21 6.97
CA TYR A 123 17.96 -4.59 6.41
C TYR A 123 18.13 -3.09 6.27
N TYR A 124 17.62 -2.52 5.18
CA TYR A 124 17.60 -1.08 4.93
C TYR A 124 16.27 -0.65 4.31
N GLU A 125 15.87 0.57 4.61
CA GLU A 125 14.78 1.30 3.96
C GLU A 125 15.37 2.56 3.31
N LEU A 126 15.01 2.78 2.06
CA LEU A 126 15.49 3.90 1.26
C LEU A 126 14.29 4.69 0.73
N THR A 127 14.15 5.93 1.17
CA THR A 127 13.10 6.84 0.73
C THR A 127 13.67 7.81 -0.28
N PHE A 128 13.00 7.93 -1.44
CA PHE A 128 13.35 8.87 -2.49
C PHE A 128 12.30 9.95 -2.67
N TYR A 129 12.77 11.10 -3.15
CA TYR A 129 11.94 12.16 -3.70
C TYR A 129 12.44 12.50 -5.10
N PHE A 130 11.56 12.42 -6.09
CA PHE A 130 11.87 12.66 -7.49
C PHE A 130 11.07 13.82 -8.05
N ASP A 131 11.70 14.59 -8.92
CA ASP A 131 10.99 15.48 -9.80
C ASP A 131 10.44 14.68 -10.99
N ALA A 132 9.13 14.69 -11.15
CA ALA A 132 8.47 13.92 -12.19
C ALA A 132 8.74 14.49 -13.61
N PHE A 133 9.09 15.77 -13.75
CA PHE A 133 9.40 16.41 -15.01
C PHE A 133 10.83 16.13 -15.42
N THR A 134 11.81 16.51 -14.61
CA THR A 134 13.25 16.37 -14.92
C THR A 134 13.80 14.98 -14.66
N LYS A 135 13.06 14.10 -14.01
CA LYS A 135 13.49 12.77 -13.52
C LYS A 135 14.62 12.82 -12.50
N LYS A 136 14.97 13.98 -11.98
CA LYS A 136 16.04 14.16 -10.99
C LYS A 136 15.65 13.58 -9.63
N ILE A 137 16.58 12.87 -9.00
CA ILE A 137 16.49 12.55 -7.57
C ILE A 137 16.79 13.83 -6.81
N LEU A 138 15.76 14.35 -6.12
CA LEU A 138 15.84 15.60 -5.35
C LEU A 138 16.40 15.38 -3.95
N SER A 139 15.99 14.29 -3.33
CA SER A 139 16.44 13.86 -2.00
C SER A 139 16.35 12.36 -1.88
N TYR A 140 17.25 11.78 -1.10
CA TYR A 140 17.21 10.39 -0.67
C TYR A 140 17.60 10.28 0.80
N LYS A 141 17.02 9.35 1.50
CA LYS A 141 17.30 9.09 2.92
C LYS A 141 17.31 7.59 3.18
N LEU A 142 18.35 7.14 3.87
CA LEU A 142 18.56 5.74 4.21
C LEU A 142 18.32 5.52 5.70
N SER A 143 17.65 4.43 6.06
CA SER A 143 17.58 3.92 7.43
C SER A 143 17.87 2.43 7.47
N ASN A 144 18.50 1.97 8.55
CA ASN A 144 18.69 0.56 8.86
C ASN A 144 17.65 0.04 9.88
N ARG A 145 16.62 0.83 10.17
CA ARG A 145 15.54 0.48 11.09
C ARG A 145 14.25 0.28 10.31
N ARG A 146 13.58 -0.84 10.55
CA ARG A 146 12.29 -1.12 9.92
C ARG A 146 11.20 -0.18 10.46
N GLY A 147 10.50 0.49 9.53
CA GLY A 147 9.40 1.41 9.86
C GLY A 147 9.88 2.73 10.46
N ASP A 148 11.13 3.12 10.19
CA ASP A 148 11.64 4.45 10.57
C ASP A 148 10.92 5.52 9.76
N THR A 149 10.33 6.48 10.45
CA THR A 149 9.60 7.59 9.81
C THR A 149 10.50 8.77 9.48
N ASN A 150 11.67 8.91 10.13
CA ASN A 150 12.57 10.05 9.94
C ASN A 150 12.99 10.27 8.48
N PRO A 151 13.33 9.22 7.67
CA PRO A 151 13.68 9.38 6.27
C PRO A 151 12.63 10.12 5.44
N TYR A 152 11.37 9.90 5.72
CA TYR A 152 10.27 10.57 5.03
C TYR A 152 10.22 12.07 5.36
N PHE A 153 10.33 12.41 6.65
CA PHE A 153 10.30 13.80 7.10
C PHE A 153 11.54 14.57 6.65
N ASP A 154 12.71 13.99 6.76
CA ASP A 154 13.96 14.65 6.39
C ASP A 154 14.09 14.82 4.87
N GLY A 155 13.63 13.84 4.09
CA GLY A 155 13.53 13.99 2.64
C GLY A 155 12.54 15.07 2.23
N LEU A 156 11.38 15.15 2.89
CA LEU A 156 10.39 16.21 2.66
C LEU A 156 10.95 17.60 3.00
N LYS A 157 11.69 17.75 4.09
CA LYS A 157 12.35 19.02 4.45
C LYS A 157 13.33 19.48 3.38
N ASP A 158 14.10 18.55 2.78
CA ASP A 158 15.00 18.89 1.68
C ASP A 158 14.23 19.37 0.44
N VAL A 159 13.13 18.70 0.08
CA VAL A 159 12.26 19.14 -1.02
C VAL A 159 11.67 20.52 -0.75
N ILE A 160 11.21 20.78 0.49
CA ILE A 160 10.69 22.10 0.88
C ILE A 160 11.76 23.19 0.73
N LYS A 161 13.02 22.91 1.08
CA LYS A 161 14.14 23.86 0.88
C LYS A 161 14.32 24.17 -0.61
N LEU A 162 14.22 23.17 -1.48
CA LEU A 162 14.33 23.35 -2.94
C LEU A 162 13.17 24.21 -3.47
N ILE A 163 11.93 23.92 -3.07
CA ILE A 163 10.75 24.69 -3.47
C ILE A 163 10.88 26.17 -3.03
N LYS A 164 11.36 26.42 -1.81
CA LYS A 164 11.59 27.79 -1.33
C LYS A 164 12.68 28.51 -2.12
N LYS A 165 13.76 27.82 -2.48
CA LYS A 165 14.86 28.37 -3.28
C LYS A 165 14.39 28.77 -4.67
N GLU A 166 13.55 27.95 -5.28
CA GLU A 166 13.01 28.16 -6.62
C GLU A 166 12.01 29.33 -6.67
N GLY A 167 11.30 29.61 -5.57
CA GLY A 167 10.43 30.76 -5.42
C GLY A 167 9.23 30.81 -6.39
N THR A 168 8.80 29.66 -6.92
CA THR A 168 7.71 29.60 -7.89
C THR A 168 6.37 29.99 -7.25
N GLN A 169 5.57 30.79 -7.97
CA GLN A 169 4.21 31.18 -7.54
C GLN A 169 3.23 30.01 -7.63
N GLU A 170 3.46 29.08 -8.54
CA GLU A 170 2.61 27.93 -8.75
C GLU A 170 2.87 26.83 -7.73
N PRO A 171 1.82 26.14 -7.25
CA PRO A 171 1.98 25.09 -6.25
C PRO A 171 2.71 23.86 -6.80
N THR A 172 3.57 23.27 -5.99
CA THR A 172 4.12 21.93 -6.23
C THR A 172 3.11 20.86 -5.83
N ILE A 173 2.86 19.87 -6.65
CA ILE A 173 2.06 18.70 -6.29
C ILE A 173 2.99 17.64 -5.70
N LEU A 174 2.79 17.29 -4.43
CA LEU A 174 3.47 16.13 -3.81
C LEU A 174 2.60 14.89 -3.93
N HIS A 175 2.98 13.98 -4.82
CA HIS A 175 2.26 12.75 -5.10
C HIS A 175 2.92 11.55 -4.43
N THR A 176 2.14 10.76 -3.70
CA THR A 176 2.61 9.58 -2.95
C THR A 176 1.58 8.47 -3.02
N ASP A 177 1.91 7.29 -2.54
CA ASP A 177 0.94 6.26 -2.22
C ASP A 177 0.13 6.60 -0.94
N GLN A 178 -0.76 5.69 -0.53
CA GLN A 178 -1.53 5.82 0.71
C GLN A 178 -0.83 5.16 1.91
N GLY A 179 0.49 5.11 1.92
CA GLY A 179 1.30 4.59 3.03
C GLY A 179 1.02 5.29 4.36
N SER A 180 1.22 4.58 5.46
CA SER A 180 0.87 5.06 6.80
C SER A 180 1.59 6.36 7.20
N VAL A 181 2.82 6.57 6.74
CA VAL A 181 3.58 7.79 7.01
C VAL A 181 3.02 8.96 6.21
N TYR A 182 2.80 8.78 4.90
CA TYR A 182 2.26 9.83 4.02
C TYR A 182 0.84 10.27 4.37
N THR A 183 0.05 9.39 5.02
CA THR A 183 -1.32 9.67 5.48
C THR A 183 -1.37 10.17 6.91
N SER A 184 -0.24 10.26 7.62
CA SER A 184 -0.20 10.73 9.00
C SER A 184 -0.43 12.25 9.08
N ILE A 185 -1.12 12.71 10.12
CA ILE A 185 -1.34 14.12 10.39
C ILE A 185 -0.01 14.86 10.48
N SER A 186 0.96 14.34 11.24
CA SER A 186 2.26 14.99 11.44
C SER A 186 3.03 15.23 10.14
N TYR A 187 2.94 14.30 9.16
CA TYR A 187 3.55 14.49 7.85
C TYR A 187 2.85 15.60 7.06
N ASN A 188 1.52 15.66 7.11
CA ASN A 188 0.74 16.64 6.37
C ASN A 188 0.77 18.04 7.04
N GLU A 189 0.86 18.10 8.37
CA GLU A 189 1.08 19.36 9.11
C GLU A 189 2.37 20.07 8.65
N LEU A 190 3.45 19.31 8.40
CA LEU A 190 4.71 19.90 7.92
C LEU A 190 4.55 20.61 6.57
N ILE A 191 3.57 20.22 5.77
CA ILE A 191 3.32 20.73 4.42
C ILE A 191 2.41 21.98 4.42
N LYS A 192 1.52 22.12 5.42
CA LYS A 192 0.44 23.13 5.44
C LYS A 192 0.91 24.58 5.20
N ASN A 193 2.11 24.93 5.65
CA ASN A 193 2.65 26.28 5.55
C ASN A 193 3.43 26.55 4.24
N TYR A 194 3.36 25.61 3.29
CA TYR A 194 4.08 25.73 2.03
C TYR A 194 3.15 25.63 0.83
N ASN A 195 3.57 26.17 -0.29
CA ASN A 195 2.80 26.10 -1.53
C ASN A 195 2.88 24.70 -2.17
N ILE A 196 2.41 23.69 -1.40
CA ILE A 196 2.42 22.28 -1.78
C ILE A 196 1.00 21.71 -1.70
N LYS A 197 0.52 21.14 -2.80
CA LYS A 197 -0.75 20.39 -2.87
C LYS A 197 -0.50 18.91 -2.74
N ARG A 198 -1.28 18.23 -1.91
CA ARG A 198 -1.20 16.78 -1.74
C ARG A 198 -1.99 16.05 -2.81
N SER A 199 -1.39 14.98 -3.33
CA SER A 199 -2.02 14.05 -4.26
C SER A 199 -1.64 12.63 -3.89
N MET A 200 -2.56 11.68 -4.01
CA MET A 200 -2.29 10.26 -3.70
C MET A 200 -2.80 9.36 -4.80
N SER A 201 -2.03 8.31 -5.12
CA SER A 201 -2.51 7.21 -5.96
C SER A 201 -3.63 6.45 -5.26
N ARG A 202 -4.56 5.91 -6.04
CA ARG A 202 -5.62 5.05 -5.52
C ARG A 202 -5.02 3.74 -5.03
N ALA A 203 -5.58 3.19 -3.95
CA ALA A 203 -5.13 1.92 -3.42
C ALA A 203 -5.28 0.80 -4.47
N GLY A 204 -4.21 0.03 -4.70
CA GLY A 204 -4.21 -1.08 -5.65
C GLY A 204 -4.25 -0.67 -7.13
N THR A 205 -3.92 0.58 -7.46
CA THR A 205 -3.88 1.08 -8.84
C THR A 205 -2.46 1.51 -9.22
N PRO A 206 -1.58 0.58 -9.66
CA PRO A 206 -0.21 0.87 -10.05
C PRO A 206 -0.10 1.96 -11.13
N THR A 207 -1.03 1.95 -12.07
CA THR A 207 -1.08 2.94 -13.17
C THR A 207 -1.21 4.40 -12.72
N ASP A 208 -1.60 4.64 -11.46
CA ASP A 208 -1.68 6.00 -10.90
C ASP A 208 -0.29 6.58 -10.56
N ASN A 209 0.73 5.72 -10.42
CA ASN A 209 2.11 6.16 -10.13
C ASN A 209 3.16 5.36 -10.93
N PRO A 210 3.07 5.37 -12.28
CA PRO A 210 3.98 4.61 -13.14
C PRO A 210 5.43 5.08 -13.03
N ILE A 211 5.65 6.32 -12.60
CA ILE A 211 7.00 6.88 -12.41
C ILE A 211 7.69 6.16 -11.25
N ASN A 212 7.02 6.03 -10.10
CA ASN A 212 7.61 5.34 -8.95
C ASN A 212 7.88 3.86 -9.25
N GLU A 213 6.94 3.17 -9.90
CA GLU A 213 7.14 1.75 -10.21
C GLU A 213 8.30 1.52 -11.18
N SER A 214 8.35 2.32 -12.25
CA SER A 214 9.45 2.25 -13.22
C SER A 214 10.79 2.62 -12.58
N LEU A 215 10.85 3.73 -11.84
CA LEU A 215 12.08 4.20 -11.22
C LEU A 215 12.57 3.26 -10.12
N ASN A 216 11.70 2.80 -9.23
CA ASN A 216 12.09 1.88 -8.16
C ASN A 216 12.57 0.53 -8.69
N GLY A 217 11.98 0.01 -9.77
CA GLY A 217 12.45 -1.19 -10.45
C GLY A 217 13.88 -1.01 -10.98
N TRP A 218 14.10 -0.01 -11.82
CA TRP A 218 15.41 0.28 -12.41
C TRP A 218 16.46 0.65 -11.38
N ILE A 219 16.13 1.50 -10.41
CA ILE A 219 17.06 1.90 -9.35
C ILE A 219 17.54 0.69 -8.54
N LYS A 220 16.64 -0.23 -8.19
CA LYS A 220 17.05 -1.45 -7.49
C LYS A 220 17.97 -2.31 -8.34
N GLU A 221 17.62 -2.55 -9.60
CA GLU A 221 18.44 -3.35 -10.49
C GLU A 221 19.84 -2.75 -10.67
N GLU A 222 19.93 -1.47 -10.99
CA GLU A 222 21.21 -0.78 -11.17
C GLU A 222 22.04 -0.76 -9.87
N LEU A 223 21.42 -0.47 -8.72
CA LEU A 223 22.11 -0.51 -7.43
C LEU A 223 22.70 -1.89 -7.13
N PHE A 224 21.96 -2.95 -7.43
CA PHE A 224 22.43 -4.31 -7.13
C PHE A 224 23.38 -4.87 -8.18
N LEU A 225 23.14 -4.62 -9.48
CA LEU A 225 23.90 -5.18 -10.57
C LEU A 225 25.13 -4.32 -10.90
N ASP A 226 24.95 -3.00 -11.07
CA ASP A 226 26.00 -2.12 -11.55
C ASP A 226 26.85 -1.55 -10.41
N PHE A 227 26.22 -1.26 -9.27
CA PHE A 227 26.88 -0.71 -8.08
C PHE A 227 27.19 -1.75 -7.00
N ASN A 228 26.86 -3.03 -7.23
CA ASN A 228 27.15 -4.14 -6.30
C ASN A 228 26.66 -3.89 -4.85
N LEU A 229 25.52 -3.21 -4.68
CA LEU A 229 24.99 -2.80 -3.37
C LEU A 229 24.91 -3.97 -2.38
N GLY A 230 24.50 -5.16 -2.84
CA GLY A 230 24.39 -6.37 -2.00
C GLY A 230 25.69 -6.79 -1.33
N LYS A 231 26.86 -6.43 -1.92
CA LYS A 231 28.20 -6.73 -1.42
C LYS A 231 28.89 -5.54 -0.76
N SER A 232 28.24 -4.37 -0.74
CA SER A 232 28.83 -3.13 -0.21
C SER A 232 29.04 -3.20 1.31
N TYR A 233 30.18 -2.73 1.77
CA TYR A 233 30.47 -2.49 3.19
C TYR A 233 29.93 -1.15 3.67
N ASN A 234 29.86 -0.15 2.77
CA ASN A 234 29.33 1.18 3.04
C ASN A 234 28.14 1.44 2.12
N VAL A 235 26.96 1.01 2.55
CA VAL A 235 25.70 1.15 1.80
C VAL A 235 25.39 2.62 1.53
N GLN A 236 25.62 3.51 2.49
CA GLN A 236 25.37 4.95 2.35
C GLN A 236 26.20 5.54 1.21
N GLU A 237 27.50 5.29 1.18
CA GLU A 237 28.40 5.77 0.14
C GLU A 237 28.05 5.20 -1.24
N THR A 238 27.65 3.93 -1.30
CA THR A 238 27.22 3.30 -2.55
C THR A 238 25.99 3.99 -3.13
N ILE A 239 25.00 4.30 -2.28
CA ILE A 239 23.80 5.02 -2.69
C ILE A 239 24.14 6.44 -3.11
N GLU A 240 25.03 7.12 -2.41
CA GLU A 240 25.48 8.47 -2.76
C GLU A 240 26.13 8.51 -4.16
N LYS A 241 27.07 7.60 -4.43
CA LYS A 241 27.69 7.43 -5.75
C LYS A 241 26.64 7.14 -6.84
N TYR A 242 25.67 6.29 -6.53
CA TYR A 242 24.58 6.00 -7.44
C TYR A 242 23.72 7.22 -7.74
N VAL A 243 23.35 8.01 -6.74
CA VAL A 243 22.55 9.23 -6.94
C VAL A 243 23.30 10.26 -7.77
N GLN A 244 24.61 10.41 -7.56
CA GLN A 244 25.46 11.26 -8.40
C GLN A 244 25.46 10.78 -9.85
N TYR A 245 25.72 9.49 -10.07
CA TYR A 245 25.65 8.88 -11.40
C TYR A 245 24.26 9.06 -12.04
N TYR A 246 23.20 8.78 -11.28
CA TYR A 246 21.83 8.88 -11.78
C TYR A 246 21.49 10.28 -12.27
N ASN A 247 21.87 11.30 -11.52
CA ASN A 247 21.54 12.69 -11.84
C ASN A 247 22.44 13.29 -12.95
N ASN A 248 23.72 12.89 -13.01
CA ASN A 248 24.70 13.58 -13.85
C ASN A 248 25.17 12.77 -15.07
N ASP A 249 25.17 11.44 -14.99
CA ASP A 249 25.80 10.59 -15.99
C ASP A 249 24.84 9.61 -16.67
N ARG A 250 23.75 9.22 -15.96
CA ARG A 250 22.81 8.21 -16.45
C ARG A 250 21.91 8.76 -17.55
N PRO A 251 21.95 8.21 -18.80
CA PRO A 251 21.03 8.62 -19.84
C PRO A 251 19.62 8.09 -19.58
N ALA A 252 18.61 8.96 -19.64
CA ALA A 252 17.22 8.58 -19.46
C ALA A 252 16.44 8.59 -20.78
N TYR A 253 15.86 7.46 -21.17
CA TYR A 253 15.06 7.34 -22.39
C TYR A 253 13.96 8.41 -22.48
N SER A 254 13.25 8.66 -21.37
CA SER A 254 12.19 9.66 -21.28
C SER A 254 12.66 11.09 -21.49
N LEU A 255 13.95 11.36 -21.34
CA LEU A 255 14.63 12.63 -21.59
C LEU A 255 15.41 12.63 -22.91
N LYS A 256 15.06 11.75 -23.85
CA LYS A 256 15.76 11.57 -25.14
C LYS A 256 17.25 11.25 -24.94
N TYR A 257 17.54 10.35 -23.99
CA TYR A 257 18.86 9.92 -23.57
C TYR A 257 19.77 11.01 -22.98
N LYS A 258 19.20 12.14 -22.55
CA LYS A 258 19.91 13.12 -21.73
C LYS A 258 19.92 12.70 -20.28
N THR A 259 20.89 13.18 -19.52
CA THR A 259 20.85 13.06 -18.08
C THR A 259 19.89 14.08 -17.46
N PRO A 260 19.37 13.87 -16.25
CA PRO A 260 18.59 14.89 -15.56
C PRO A 260 19.28 16.26 -15.50
N ALA A 261 20.59 16.29 -15.22
CA ALA A 261 21.37 17.53 -15.17
C ALA A 261 21.47 18.24 -16.52
N GLN A 262 21.73 17.50 -17.60
CA GLN A 262 21.78 18.06 -18.98
C GLN A 262 20.40 18.61 -19.38
N PHE A 263 19.33 17.86 -19.06
CA PHE A 263 17.97 18.29 -19.39
C PHE A 263 17.59 19.59 -18.70
N ILE A 264 17.93 19.74 -17.41
CA ILE A 264 17.70 20.96 -16.63
C ILE A 264 18.49 22.14 -17.21
N SER A 265 19.79 21.95 -17.49
CA SER A 265 20.67 22.98 -18.04
C SER A 265 20.20 23.52 -19.41
N GLU A 266 19.72 22.63 -20.30
CA GLU A 266 19.20 23.01 -21.61
C GLU A 266 17.87 23.79 -21.53
N LEU A 267 17.09 23.60 -20.50
CA LEU A 267 15.84 24.33 -20.28
C LEU A 267 16.08 25.71 -19.64
N GLY A 268 17.31 26.02 -19.23
CA GLY A 268 17.66 27.29 -18.60
C GLY A 268 17.21 27.41 -17.13
N PHE A 269 17.04 26.27 -16.44
CA PHE A 269 16.71 26.21 -15.02
C PHE A 269 17.93 25.98 -14.15
#